data_2b126719ed46d3be96b57cee7eee6533
#
_entry.id   2b126719ed46d3be96b57cee7eee6533
#
_cell.length_a   1.000
_cell.length_b   1.000
_cell.length_c   1.000
_cell.angle_alpha   90.00
_cell.angle_beta   90.00
_cell.angle_gamma   90.00
#
_symmetry.space_group_name_H-M   'P 1'
#
loop_
_entity.id
_entity.type
_entity.pdbx_description
1 polymer ?
#
loop_
_entity_poly.entity_id
_entity_poly.type
_entity_poly.pdbx_seq_one_letter_code
_entity_poly.pdbx_strand_id
1 'polypeptide(L)'
;MIKKGEVEPFIMVIPDGYLSYYSDTYDGSFLYETFFIKELVPYIDNNYRTRKNVSARSIIGFSMGGFGALSVSLRNRNLFGSVVALSPSIRTEKQYIEEEPQKEWDSQWGRIFGGAGKNGNQRLTSYYKQHSPYHILSTLRTSDLKGFGIMLDIGDKEGTLCESNEELHRLLLERQIPHEWEVRAGGHDFTCWNGALPKAFRFINKYFNENQTGNNERSLLLNETPFIKMGNATVYYPEQAQGSTREYPIIYVQGEINEQQQQTLVNQFHEMVDDNRTWPALLCFVKTNADLSATISYIEKQLSEIRSSQRMRALITLKDNIKEGIEAIQRENLFTGIVCVNTIGDESDALNFTTRVKRIWF
;
A
#
# COMPACT_ATOMS: atom_id res chain seq x y z
N MET A 1 13.09 -29.87 1.42
CA MET A 1 11.65 -29.56 1.23
C MET A 1 11.29 -29.59 -0.24
N ILE A 2 11.80 -28.72 -1.12
CA ILE A 2 11.47 -28.72 -2.57
C ILE A 2 11.73 -30.08 -3.22
N LYS A 3 12.92 -30.68 -3.05
CA LYS A 3 13.24 -32.02 -3.62
C LYS A 3 12.33 -33.15 -3.13
N LYS A 4 11.66 -32.97 -1.98
CA LYS A 4 10.72 -33.94 -1.41
C LYS A 4 9.27 -33.62 -1.77
N GLY A 5 9.00 -32.62 -2.55
CA GLY A 5 7.65 -32.16 -2.88
C GLY A 5 6.84 -31.58 -1.72
N GLU A 6 7.49 -31.23 -0.61
CA GLU A 6 6.83 -30.62 0.56
C GLU A 6 6.42 -29.18 0.33
N VAL A 7 7.13 -28.47 -0.54
CA VAL A 7 6.85 -27.10 -0.98
C VAL A 7 7.19 -26.95 -2.46
N GLU A 8 6.47 -26.10 -3.16
CA GLU A 8 6.77 -25.73 -4.55
C GLU A 8 8.13 -25.00 -4.65
N PRO A 9 8.81 -25.10 -5.80
CA PRO A 9 9.97 -24.28 -6.06
C PRO A 9 9.63 -22.78 -6.03
N PHE A 10 10.44 -21.99 -5.35
CA PHE A 10 10.31 -20.54 -5.32
C PHE A 10 11.67 -19.83 -5.41
N ILE A 11 11.65 -18.58 -5.83
CA ILE A 11 12.81 -17.70 -5.82
C ILE A 11 12.85 -16.98 -4.47
N MET A 12 13.99 -17.05 -3.79
CA MET A 12 14.23 -16.32 -2.54
C MET A 12 15.13 -15.12 -2.84
N VAL A 13 14.66 -13.94 -2.47
CA VAL A 13 15.39 -12.68 -2.59
C VAL A 13 15.68 -12.18 -1.18
N ILE A 14 16.94 -11.93 -0.86
CA ILE A 14 17.39 -11.52 0.47
C ILE A 14 18.13 -10.17 0.34
N PRO A 15 17.42 -9.05 0.40
CA PRO A 15 18.05 -7.74 0.36
C PRO A 15 18.65 -7.37 1.71
N ASP A 16 19.69 -6.54 1.70
CA ASP A 16 20.23 -5.94 2.92
C ASP A 16 19.21 -4.94 3.50
N GLY A 17 18.96 -5.02 4.81
CA GLY A 17 18.00 -4.13 5.49
C GLY A 17 18.60 -2.82 6.01
N TYR A 18 19.92 -2.65 6.05
CA TYR A 18 20.70 -1.48 6.52
C TYR A 18 20.25 -1.02 7.90
N LEU A 19 19.70 -1.24 8.75
CA LEU A 19 19.10 -0.63 9.96
C LEU A 19 17.94 0.35 9.62
N SER A 20 17.17 0.02 8.57
CA SER A 20 16.09 0.88 8.08
C SER A 20 14.72 0.51 8.64
N TYR A 21 14.59 -0.62 9.33
CA TYR A 21 13.30 -1.25 9.63
C TYR A 21 12.43 -1.43 8.37
N TYR A 22 13.10 -1.52 7.20
CA TYR A 22 12.47 -1.68 5.88
C TYR A 22 11.47 -0.57 5.54
N SER A 23 11.65 0.60 6.14
CA SER A 23 10.79 1.77 5.98
C SER A 23 11.55 2.91 5.33
N ASP A 24 10.84 3.79 4.65
CA ASP A 24 11.39 5.09 4.30
C ASP A 24 11.62 5.87 5.60
N THR A 25 12.66 6.69 5.67
CA THR A 25 12.87 7.57 6.82
C THR A 25 11.85 8.72 6.80
N TYR A 26 11.47 9.19 7.99
CA TYR A 26 10.53 10.31 8.15
C TYR A 26 10.91 11.56 7.35
N ASP A 27 12.20 11.86 7.26
CA ASP A 27 12.75 13.01 6.55
C ASP A 27 13.00 12.75 5.04
N GLY A 28 12.74 11.53 4.58
CA GLY A 28 12.95 11.14 3.19
C GLY A 28 14.41 10.97 2.79
N SER A 29 15.35 10.99 3.73
CA SER A 29 16.78 10.84 3.44
C SER A 29 17.19 9.43 3.01
N PHE A 30 16.37 8.41 3.33
CA PHE A 30 16.59 7.02 2.94
C PHE A 30 15.26 6.35 2.63
N LEU A 31 15.03 6.02 1.36
CA LEU A 31 13.74 5.56 0.83
C LEU A 31 13.73 4.03 0.64
N TYR A 32 13.83 3.27 1.73
CA TYR A 32 13.97 1.81 1.66
C TYR A 32 12.69 1.11 1.19
N GLU A 33 11.54 1.42 1.78
CA GLU A 33 10.27 0.81 1.34
C GLU A 33 9.95 1.17 -0.10
N THR A 34 10.19 2.42 -0.48
CA THR A 34 10.05 2.88 -1.85
C THR A 34 10.95 2.09 -2.80
N PHE A 35 12.24 1.92 -2.50
CA PHE A 35 13.14 1.06 -3.25
C PHE A 35 12.60 -0.38 -3.34
N PHE A 36 12.21 -0.96 -2.20
CA PHE A 36 11.75 -2.35 -2.15
C PHE A 36 10.54 -2.59 -3.07
N ILE A 37 9.55 -1.71 -3.01
CA ILE A 37 8.29 -1.83 -3.75
C ILE A 37 8.41 -1.38 -5.20
N LYS A 38 9.14 -0.28 -5.45
CA LYS A 38 9.16 0.37 -6.77
C LYS A 38 10.32 -0.09 -7.66
N GLU A 39 11.37 -0.64 -7.08
CA GLU A 39 12.56 -1.04 -7.84
C GLU A 39 12.83 -2.54 -7.70
N LEU A 40 12.98 -3.06 -6.47
CA LEU A 40 13.38 -4.44 -6.26
C LEU A 40 12.32 -5.44 -6.76
N VAL A 41 11.06 -5.30 -6.36
CA VAL A 41 9.98 -6.21 -6.79
C VAL A 41 9.82 -6.19 -8.31
N PRO A 42 9.70 -5.04 -8.99
CA PRO A 42 9.65 -4.99 -10.44
C PRO A 42 10.92 -5.53 -11.13
N TYR A 43 12.10 -5.26 -10.56
CA TYR A 43 13.34 -5.81 -11.10
C TYR A 43 13.34 -7.34 -11.12
N ILE A 44 12.93 -7.97 -10.01
CA ILE A 44 12.83 -9.43 -9.92
C ILE A 44 11.79 -9.96 -10.92
N ASP A 45 10.63 -9.34 -10.99
CA ASP A 45 9.57 -9.76 -11.91
C ASP A 45 9.93 -9.62 -13.39
N ASN A 46 10.78 -8.67 -13.74
CA ASN A 46 11.20 -8.43 -15.13
C ASN A 46 12.41 -9.27 -15.55
N ASN A 47 13.24 -9.70 -14.59
CA ASN A 47 14.47 -10.43 -14.90
C ASN A 47 14.40 -11.93 -14.62
N TYR A 48 13.39 -12.40 -13.87
CA TYR A 48 13.24 -13.79 -13.51
C TYR A 48 11.84 -14.31 -13.85
N ARG A 49 11.71 -15.62 -14.01
CA ARG A 49 10.42 -16.27 -14.30
C ARG A 49 9.58 -16.37 -13.04
N THR A 50 8.93 -15.27 -12.67
CA THR A 50 8.03 -15.17 -11.52
C THR A 50 6.57 -15.32 -11.92
N ARG A 51 5.74 -15.70 -10.96
CA ARG A 51 4.28 -15.51 -11.04
C ARG A 51 3.97 -14.10 -10.50
N LYS A 52 3.60 -13.16 -11.38
CA LYS A 52 3.40 -11.73 -11.04
C LYS A 52 2.05 -11.46 -10.35
N ASN A 53 1.61 -12.32 -9.46
CA ASN A 53 0.36 -12.16 -8.73
C ASN A 53 0.56 -12.16 -7.21
N VAL A 54 -0.40 -11.59 -6.50
CA VAL A 54 -0.38 -11.41 -5.04
C VAL A 54 -0.18 -12.75 -4.31
N SER A 55 -0.89 -13.80 -4.72
CA SER A 55 -0.82 -15.11 -4.07
C SER A 55 0.55 -15.79 -4.20
N ALA A 56 1.34 -15.42 -5.22
CA ALA A 56 2.66 -15.98 -5.45
C ALA A 56 3.80 -15.19 -4.78
N ARG A 57 3.51 -14.15 -4.00
CA ARG A 57 4.49 -13.38 -3.25
C ARG A 57 4.21 -13.41 -1.76
N SER A 58 5.27 -13.66 -1.00
CA SER A 58 5.26 -13.63 0.46
C SER A 58 6.51 -12.95 0.98
N ILE A 59 6.41 -12.36 2.15
CA ILE A 59 7.58 -11.85 2.86
C ILE A 59 7.79 -12.71 4.11
N ILE A 60 9.04 -13.12 4.33
CA ILE A 60 9.49 -13.75 5.57
C ILE A 60 10.58 -12.87 6.15
N GLY A 61 10.49 -12.54 7.42
CA GLY A 61 11.52 -11.76 8.09
C GLY A 61 11.68 -12.16 9.54
N PHE A 62 12.87 -11.95 10.10
CA PHE A 62 13.16 -12.17 11.52
C PHE A 62 13.69 -10.89 12.14
N SER A 63 13.40 -10.69 13.43
CA SER A 63 13.82 -9.50 14.18
C SER A 63 13.36 -8.20 13.52
N MET A 64 14.27 -7.30 13.18
CA MET A 64 14.01 -6.10 12.37
C MET A 64 13.33 -6.44 11.05
N GLY A 65 13.76 -7.56 10.41
CA GLY A 65 13.11 -8.05 9.19
C GLY A 65 11.69 -8.54 9.43
N GLY A 66 11.38 -9.08 10.60
CA GLY A 66 10.01 -9.44 11.00
C GLY A 66 9.08 -8.22 11.14
N PHE A 67 9.59 -7.14 11.72
CA PHE A 67 8.90 -5.84 11.72
C PHE A 67 8.63 -5.36 10.29
N GLY A 68 9.69 -5.33 9.47
CA GLY A 68 9.60 -4.92 8.08
C GLY A 68 8.67 -5.79 7.25
N ALA A 69 8.73 -7.11 7.43
CA ALA A 69 7.84 -8.05 6.75
C ALA A 69 6.37 -7.73 7.02
N LEU A 70 5.99 -7.51 8.29
CA LEU A 70 4.65 -7.12 8.67
C LEU A 70 4.29 -5.73 8.13
N SER A 71 5.12 -4.71 8.39
CA SER A 71 4.84 -3.34 7.98
C SER A 71 4.67 -3.23 6.46
N VAL A 72 5.64 -3.72 5.70
CA VAL A 72 5.64 -3.63 4.23
C VAL A 72 4.49 -4.42 3.63
N SER A 73 4.26 -5.66 4.05
CA SER A 73 3.20 -6.49 3.47
C SER A 73 1.81 -5.99 3.82
N LEU A 74 1.57 -5.55 5.05
CA LEU A 74 0.28 -4.99 5.47
C LEU A 74 -0.05 -3.67 4.77
N ARG A 75 0.94 -2.88 4.41
CA ARG A 75 0.78 -1.63 3.67
C ARG A 75 0.65 -1.85 2.17
N ASN A 76 1.16 -2.97 1.66
CA ASN A 76 1.19 -3.32 0.24
C ASN A 76 0.52 -4.69 -0.02
N ARG A 77 -0.69 -4.88 0.53
CA ARG A 77 -1.46 -6.14 0.42
C ARG A 77 -1.86 -6.50 -1.01
N ASN A 78 -1.84 -5.55 -1.91
CA ASN A 78 -2.01 -5.78 -3.34
C ASN A 78 -0.79 -6.45 -4.00
N LEU A 79 0.37 -6.49 -3.33
CA LEU A 79 1.58 -7.13 -3.83
C LEU A 79 1.89 -8.47 -3.15
N PHE A 80 1.47 -8.64 -1.90
CA PHE A 80 1.81 -9.81 -1.09
C PHE A 80 0.58 -10.54 -0.58
N GLY A 81 0.55 -11.86 -0.72
CA GLY A 81 -0.55 -12.73 -0.27
C GLY A 81 -0.38 -13.26 1.14
N SER A 82 0.84 -13.26 1.68
CA SER A 82 1.09 -13.69 3.05
C SER A 82 2.37 -13.11 3.62
N VAL A 83 2.47 -13.16 4.95
CA VAL A 83 3.63 -12.73 5.71
C VAL A 83 3.95 -13.74 6.81
N VAL A 84 5.24 -13.97 7.03
CA VAL A 84 5.76 -14.68 8.19
C VAL A 84 6.71 -13.77 8.94
N ALA A 85 6.44 -13.54 10.20
CA ALA A 85 7.27 -12.73 11.06
C ALA A 85 7.83 -13.60 12.19
N LEU A 86 9.14 -13.79 12.18
CA LEU A 86 9.89 -14.57 13.17
C LEU A 86 10.52 -13.61 14.15
N SER A 87 10.13 -13.70 15.42
CA SER A 87 10.60 -12.80 16.48
C SER A 87 10.60 -11.31 16.08
N PRO A 88 9.51 -10.80 15.50
CA PRO A 88 9.52 -9.44 14.97
C PRO A 88 9.85 -8.42 16.05
N SER A 89 10.75 -7.49 15.72
CA SER A 89 11.20 -6.43 16.62
C SER A 89 10.14 -5.33 16.74
N ILE A 90 8.96 -5.70 17.21
CA ILE A 90 7.89 -4.76 17.55
C ILE A 90 8.00 -4.30 18.99
N ARG A 91 7.29 -3.24 19.33
CA ARG A 91 7.22 -2.69 20.70
C ARG A 91 5.76 -2.46 21.06
N THR A 92 5.38 -2.71 22.29
CA THR A 92 4.16 -2.10 22.85
C THR A 92 4.32 -0.58 22.85
N GLU A 93 3.22 0.18 22.93
CA GLU A 93 3.34 1.64 23.04
C GLU A 93 4.19 2.04 24.24
N LYS A 94 4.00 1.35 25.39
CA LYS A 94 4.76 1.58 26.61
C LYS A 94 6.26 1.37 26.39
N GLN A 95 6.64 0.22 25.85
CA GLN A 95 8.06 -0.08 25.54
C GLN A 95 8.66 0.98 24.60
N TYR A 96 7.92 1.39 23.57
CA TYR A 96 8.39 2.36 22.58
C TYR A 96 8.63 3.76 23.18
N ILE A 97 7.75 4.21 24.06
CA ILE A 97 7.87 5.54 24.68
C ILE A 97 8.86 5.59 25.84
N GLU A 98 9.13 4.44 26.49
CA GLU A 98 10.00 4.32 27.65
C GLU A 98 11.39 3.75 27.32
N GLU A 99 11.66 3.38 26.05
CA GLU A 99 12.94 2.78 25.64
C GLU A 99 14.12 3.72 25.90
N GLU A 100 15.10 3.23 26.64
CA GLU A 100 16.30 3.98 27.05
C GLU A 100 17.57 3.20 26.67
N PRO A 101 18.70 3.86 26.46
CA PRO A 101 18.89 5.31 26.61
C PRO A 101 18.39 6.12 25.40
N GLN A 102 18.00 7.36 25.63
CA GLN A 102 17.48 8.31 24.63
C GLN A 102 18.33 8.36 23.35
N LYS A 103 19.64 8.38 23.49
CA LYS A 103 20.56 8.44 22.34
C LYS A 103 20.40 7.25 21.39
N GLU A 104 20.20 6.06 21.94
CA GLU A 104 20.00 4.84 21.15
C GLU A 104 18.62 4.87 20.48
N TRP A 105 17.59 5.26 21.23
CA TRP A 105 16.26 5.46 20.68
C TRP A 105 16.28 6.48 19.53
N ASP A 106 16.92 7.63 19.69
CA ASP A 106 17.02 8.67 18.66
C ASP A 106 17.72 8.16 17.40
N SER A 107 18.80 7.39 17.55
CA SER A 107 19.59 6.89 16.43
C SER A 107 18.89 5.78 15.64
N GLN A 108 17.98 5.06 16.27
CA GLN A 108 17.23 3.94 15.67
C GLN A 108 15.82 4.38 15.30
N TRP A 109 14.93 4.48 16.26
CA TRP A 109 13.51 4.76 16.06
C TRP A 109 13.24 6.21 15.64
N GLY A 110 13.85 7.15 16.38
CA GLY A 110 13.68 8.58 16.14
C GLY A 110 14.13 9.00 14.75
N ARG A 111 15.26 8.46 14.28
CA ARG A 111 15.79 8.71 12.94
C ARG A 111 14.85 8.19 11.84
N ILE A 112 14.29 7.01 12.03
CA ILE A 112 13.47 6.36 11.00
C ILE A 112 12.04 6.92 11.00
N PHE A 113 11.41 6.99 12.19
CA PHE A 113 9.99 7.30 12.31
C PHE A 113 9.69 8.72 12.79
N GLY A 114 10.72 9.56 12.92
CA GLY A 114 10.59 10.90 13.49
C GLY A 114 10.48 10.87 15.02
N GLY A 115 10.55 12.05 15.61
CA GLY A 115 10.48 12.18 17.07
C GLY A 115 11.82 12.16 17.78
N ALA A 116 12.97 12.17 17.08
CA ALA A 116 14.27 12.33 17.68
C ALA A 116 14.30 13.57 18.62
N GLY A 117 14.91 13.41 19.80
CA GLY A 117 14.89 14.40 20.88
C GLY A 117 13.55 14.53 21.62
N LYS A 118 12.55 13.70 21.30
CA LYS A 118 11.26 13.66 21.99
C LYS A 118 11.24 12.60 23.10
N ASN A 119 10.35 12.80 24.07
CA ASN A 119 10.17 11.91 25.21
C ASN A 119 8.70 11.49 25.37
N GLY A 120 8.48 10.34 25.98
CA GLY A 120 7.15 9.84 26.31
C GLY A 120 6.24 9.78 25.08
N ASN A 121 4.98 10.18 25.23
CA ASN A 121 3.98 10.11 24.16
C ASN A 121 4.31 10.92 22.90
N GLN A 122 5.24 11.88 22.97
CA GLN A 122 5.67 12.63 21.79
C GLN A 122 6.46 11.77 20.80
N ARG A 123 6.99 10.61 21.25
CA ARG A 123 7.64 9.60 20.41
C ARG A 123 6.65 8.88 19.48
N LEU A 124 5.36 8.79 19.86
CA LEU A 124 4.30 8.17 19.07
C LEU A 124 3.83 9.09 17.92
N THR A 125 4.74 9.37 17.00
CA THR A 125 4.44 10.19 15.83
C THR A 125 3.38 9.53 14.94
N SER A 126 2.65 10.31 14.15
CA SER A 126 1.72 9.78 13.15
C SER A 126 2.44 8.88 12.14
N TYR A 127 3.69 9.25 11.79
CA TYR A 127 4.52 8.45 10.89
C TYR A 127 4.86 7.08 11.48
N TYR A 128 5.26 7.00 12.76
CA TYR A 128 5.44 5.71 13.43
C TYR A 128 4.17 4.87 13.39
N LYS A 129 3.03 5.44 13.76
CA LYS A 129 1.75 4.73 13.78
C LYS A 129 1.34 4.17 12.41
N GLN A 130 1.69 4.86 11.34
CA GLN A 130 1.44 4.40 9.97
C GLN A 130 2.34 3.22 9.55
N HIS A 131 3.47 2.99 10.22
CA HIS A 131 4.43 1.93 9.91
C HIS A 131 4.46 0.81 10.94
N SER A 132 3.99 1.06 12.15
CA SER A 132 3.95 0.07 13.22
C SER A 132 2.93 -1.03 12.91
N PRO A 133 3.33 -2.31 12.86
CA PRO A 133 2.40 -3.42 12.59
C PRO A 133 1.21 -3.45 13.53
N TYR A 134 1.43 -3.16 14.81
CA TYR A 134 0.39 -3.09 15.83
C TYR A 134 -0.68 -2.05 15.46
N HIS A 135 -0.26 -0.82 15.15
CA HIS A 135 -1.18 0.26 14.80
C HIS A 135 -1.88 0.01 13.47
N ILE A 136 -1.18 -0.52 12.46
CA ILE A 136 -1.78 -0.88 11.17
C ILE A 136 -2.89 -1.91 11.40
N LEU A 137 -2.59 -3.00 12.11
CA LEU A 137 -3.56 -4.06 12.39
C LEU A 137 -4.70 -3.60 13.30
N SER A 138 -4.47 -2.63 14.19
CA SER A 138 -5.53 -2.05 15.04
C SER A 138 -6.56 -1.24 14.23
N THR A 139 -6.23 -0.78 13.03
CA THR A 139 -7.11 0.04 12.19
C THR A 139 -7.75 -0.72 11.02
N LEU A 140 -7.13 -1.83 10.58
CA LEU A 140 -7.64 -2.63 9.47
C LEU A 140 -8.91 -3.39 9.85
N ARG A 141 -9.88 -3.48 8.95
CA ARG A 141 -11.03 -4.37 9.10
C ARG A 141 -10.62 -5.79 8.74
N THR A 142 -11.26 -6.79 9.34
CA THR A 142 -11.02 -8.20 9.01
C THR A 142 -11.26 -8.48 7.52
N SER A 143 -12.24 -7.79 6.91
CA SER A 143 -12.50 -7.87 5.46
C SER A 143 -11.30 -7.44 4.60
N ASP A 144 -10.50 -6.48 5.08
CA ASP A 144 -9.33 -5.95 4.34
C ASP A 144 -8.17 -6.97 4.31
N LEU A 145 -8.23 -8.00 5.16
CA LEU A 145 -7.28 -9.09 5.27
C LEU A 145 -7.81 -10.43 4.73
N LYS A 146 -8.98 -10.42 4.07
CA LYS A 146 -9.54 -11.65 3.48
C LYS A 146 -8.55 -12.25 2.47
N GLY A 147 -8.13 -13.50 2.72
CA GLY A 147 -7.17 -14.21 1.87
C GLY A 147 -5.71 -13.77 2.05
N PHE A 148 -5.41 -12.92 3.03
CA PHE A 148 -4.05 -12.56 3.41
C PHE A 148 -3.60 -13.41 4.60
N GLY A 149 -2.46 -14.10 4.45
CA GLY A 149 -1.92 -14.98 5.48
C GLY A 149 -1.00 -14.26 6.44
N ILE A 150 -1.18 -14.51 7.73
CA ILE A 150 -0.29 -13.99 8.79
C ILE A 150 0.20 -15.16 9.64
N MET A 151 1.51 -15.30 9.77
CA MET A 151 2.13 -16.21 10.72
C MET A 151 3.11 -15.43 11.60
N LEU A 152 2.97 -15.59 12.90
CA LEU A 152 3.85 -15.03 13.91
C LEU A 152 4.53 -16.18 14.66
N ASP A 153 5.82 -16.04 14.92
CA ASP A 153 6.63 -17.02 15.64
C ASP A 153 7.61 -16.32 16.57
N ILE A 154 7.74 -16.79 17.80
CA ILE A 154 8.58 -16.17 18.83
C ILE A 154 9.27 -17.22 19.69
N GLY A 155 10.50 -16.96 20.12
CA GLY A 155 11.20 -17.74 21.12
C GLY A 155 10.73 -17.39 22.54
N ASP A 156 10.56 -18.40 23.39
CA ASP A 156 10.09 -18.23 24.79
C ASP A 156 11.08 -17.52 25.73
N LYS A 157 12.32 -17.29 25.26
CA LYS A 157 13.40 -16.63 26.02
C LYS A 157 13.78 -15.25 25.47
N GLU A 158 12.91 -14.61 24.74
CA GLU A 158 13.21 -13.34 24.06
C GLU A 158 12.86 -12.08 24.89
N GLY A 159 12.61 -12.26 26.20
CA GLY A 159 12.40 -11.12 27.12
C GLY A 159 11.26 -10.20 26.70
N THR A 160 11.56 -8.92 26.53
CA THR A 160 10.56 -7.89 26.19
C THR A 160 9.88 -8.09 24.85
N LEU A 161 10.51 -8.82 23.93
CA LEU A 161 9.88 -9.16 22.64
C LEU A 161 8.74 -10.18 22.81
N CYS A 162 8.81 -11.07 23.81
CA CYS A 162 7.70 -11.98 24.10
C CYS A 162 6.44 -11.16 24.42
N GLU A 163 6.56 -10.15 25.29
CA GLU A 163 5.45 -9.29 25.71
C GLU A 163 4.80 -8.57 24.52
N SER A 164 5.61 -7.89 23.69
CA SER A 164 5.09 -7.12 22.56
C SER A 164 4.47 -8.00 21.46
N ASN A 165 5.04 -9.19 21.24
CA ASN A 165 4.51 -10.13 20.27
C ASN A 165 3.22 -10.80 20.77
N GLU A 166 3.14 -11.11 22.07
CA GLU A 166 1.90 -11.61 22.68
C GLU A 166 0.80 -10.55 22.66
N GLU A 167 1.12 -9.27 22.86
CA GLU A 167 0.16 -8.17 22.73
C GLU A 167 -0.39 -8.09 21.29
N LEU A 168 0.48 -8.23 20.30
CA LEU A 168 0.05 -8.27 18.89
C LEU A 168 -0.85 -9.51 18.61
N HIS A 169 -0.48 -10.68 19.12
CA HIS A 169 -1.29 -11.88 19.02
C HIS A 169 -2.68 -11.68 19.65
N ARG A 170 -2.75 -11.11 20.84
CA ARG A 170 -4.05 -10.80 21.51
C ARG A 170 -4.88 -9.82 20.70
N LEU A 171 -4.28 -8.78 20.13
CA LEU A 171 -4.96 -7.84 19.24
C LEU A 171 -5.59 -8.57 18.04
N LEU A 172 -4.86 -9.50 17.41
CA LEU A 172 -5.37 -10.26 16.27
C LEU A 172 -6.54 -11.17 16.67
N LEU A 173 -6.51 -11.79 17.86
CA LEU A 173 -7.61 -12.58 18.40
C LEU A 173 -8.83 -11.71 18.67
N GLU A 174 -8.68 -10.59 19.36
CA GLU A 174 -9.77 -9.66 19.69
C GLU A 174 -10.47 -9.13 18.44
N ARG A 175 -9.71 -8.89 17.38
CA ARG A 175 -10.21 -8.42 16.10
C ARG A 175 -10.67 -9.54 15.17
N GLN A 176 -10.61 -10.79 15.61
CA GLN A 176 -10.99 -11.97 14.83
C GLN A 176 -10.22 -12.06 13.48
N ILE A 177 -8.95 -11.64 13.48
CA ILE A 177 -8.07 -11.73 12.31
C ILE A 177 -7.42 -13.11 12.30
N PRO A 178 -7.67 -13.95 11.27
CA PRO A 178 -7.06 -15.27 11.16
C PRO A 178 -5.54 -15.17 11.05
N HIS A 179 -4.82 -15.91 11.90
CA HIS A 179 -3.37 -15.96 11.89
C HIS A 179 -2.87 -17.28 12.53
N GLU A 180 -1.65 -17.67 12.20
CA GLU A 180 -0.92 -18.68 12.92
C GLU A 180 -0.02 -18.03 13.98
N TRP A 181 -0.03 -18.59 15.18
CA TRP A 181 0.80 -18.17 16.31
C TRP A 181 1.60 -19.34 16.83
N GLU A 182 2.91 -19.18 16.95
CA GLU A 182 3.83 -20.19 17.46
C GLU A 182 4.76 -19.60 18.50
N VAL A 183 4.85 -20.28 19.63
CA VAL A 183 5.87 -20.05 20.66
C VAL A 183 6.76 -21.27 20.71
N ARG A 184 8.06 -21.08 20.54
CA ARG A 184 9.03 -22.16 20.55
C ARG A 184 10.08 -21.97 21.63
N ALA A 185 10.66 -23.08 22.09
CA ALA A 185 11.81 -23.03 23.00
C ALA A 185 13.02 -22.42 22.27
N GLY A 186 13.50 -21.27 22.75
CA GLY A 186 14.67 -20.61 22.17
C GLY A 186 14.74 -19.13 22.48
N GLY A 187 15.82 -18.49 22.06
CA GLY A 187 16.08 -17.07 22.22
C GLY A 187 16.10 -16.33 20.89
N HIS A 188 16.55 -15.08 20.92
CA HIS A 188 16.64 -14.21 19.76
C HIS A 188 17.89 -14.49 18.92
N ASP A 189 17.92 -15.66 18.29
CA ASP A 189 19.07 -16.14 17.53
C ASP A 189 18.70 -16.99 16.31
N PHE A 190 19.70 -17.21 15.44
CA PHE A 190 19.52 -18.00 14.22
C PHE A 190 19.18 -19.47 14.47
N THR A 191 19.50 -20.04 15.61
CA THR A 191 19.15 -21.42 15.95
C THR A 191 17.63 -21.54 16.09
N CYS A 192 17.03 -20.61 16.80
CA CYS A 192 15.59 -20.50 16.96
C CYS A 192 14.90 -20.29 15.62
N TRP A 193 15.34 -19.30 14.83
CA TRP A 193 14.74 -18.96 13.55
C TRP A 193 14.90 -20.05 12.48
N ASN A 194 16.06 -20.70 12.41
CA ASN A 194 16.26 -21.86 11.51
C ASN A 194 15.29 -23.00 11.82
N GLY A 195 14.97 -23.19 13.09
CA GLY A 195 13.94 -24.14 13.51
C GLY A 195 12.53 -23.78 13.04
N ALA A 196 12.25 -22.48 12.85
CA ALA A 196 10.97 -21.96 12.37
C ALA A 196 10.80 -22.08 10.83
N LEU A 197 11.90 -21.97 10.05
CA LEU A 197 11.86 -21.90 8.59
C LEU A 197 11.08 -23.04 7.91
N PRO A 198 11.18 -24.32 8.31
CA PRO A 198 10.39 -25.37 7.67
C PRO A 198 8.88 -25.15 7.78
N LYS A 199 8.39 -24.65 8.93
CA LYS A 199 6.98 -24.31 9.11
C LYS A 199 6.62 -23.07 8.30
N ALA A 200 7.46 -22.03 8.33
CA ALA A 200 7.31 -20.83 7.54
C ALA A 200 7.17 -21.12 6.04
N PHE A 201 8.02 -21.99 5.48
CA PHE A 201 7.95 -22.37 4.07
C PHE A 201 6.68 -23.17 3.73
N ARG A 202 6.21 -24.07 4.61
CA ARG A 202 4.92 -24.73 4.41
C ARG A 202 3.76 -23.76 4.48
N PHE A 203 3.83 -22.79 5.39
CA PHE A 203 2.81 -21.75 5.53
C PHE A 203 2.69 -20.94 4.24
N ILE A 204 3.77 -20.36 3.72
CA ILE A 204 3.69 -19.59 2.47
C ILE A 204 3.27 -20.45 1.29
N ASN A 205 3.73 -21.70 1.22
CA ASN A 205 3.34 -22.64 0.18
C ASN A 205 1.84 -22.94 0.17
N LYS A 206 1.20 -23.00 1.34
CA LYS A 206 -0.25 -23.12 1.46
C LYS A 206 -0.94 -21.93 0.75
N TYR A 207 -0.48 -20.71 0.99
CA TYR A 207 -1.02 -19.52 0.33
C TYR A 207 -0.71 -19.45 -1.16
N PHE A 208 0.41 -20.00 -1.62
CA PHE A 208 0.70 -20.11 -3.04
C PHE A 208 -0.31 -21.01 -3.78
N ASN A 209 -0.86 -22.01 -3.12
CA ASN A 209 -1.77 -23.00 -3.69
C ASN A 209 -3.25 -22.71 -3.42
N GLU A 210 -3.64 -22.31 -2.21
CA GLU A 210 -5.04 -22.06 -1.85
C GLU A 210 -5.65 -20.91 -2.65
N ASN A 211 -4.86 -19.91 -2.99
CA ASN A 211 -5.32 -18.80 -3.80
C ASN A 211 -5.41 -19.11 -5.31
N GLN A 212 -5.05 -20.30 -5.78
CA GLN A 212 -5.37 -20.70 -7.17
C GLN A 212 -6.86 -20.95 -7.37
N THR A 213 -7.58 -21.40 -6.35
CA THR A 213 -9.04 -21.58 -6.40
C THR A 213 -9.83 -20.32 -6.00
N GLY A 214 -9.29 -19.48 -5.12
CA GLY A 214 -9.90 -18.21 -4.72
C GLY A 214 -9.56 -17.03 -5.63
N ASN A 215 -8.48 -17.11 -6.41
CA ASN A 215 -8.06 -16.08 -7.35
C ASN A 215 -8.95 -15.97 -8.58
N ASN A 216 -9.79 -16.97 -8.89
CA ASN A 216 -10.82 -16.80 -9.91
C ASN A 216 -11.83 -15.71 -9.50
N GLU A 217 -12.16 -15.56 -8.21
CA GLU A 217 -13.04 -14.48 -7.77
C GLU A 217 -12.28 -13.15 -7.57
N ARG A 218 -11.03 -13.18 -7.12
CA ARG A 218 -10.22 -11.95 -6.94
C ARG A 218 -9.59 -11.47 -8.24
N SER A 219 -9.18 -12.38 -9.13
CA SER A 219 -8.72 -12.04 -10.48
C SER A 219 -9.89 -11.67 -11.40
N LEU A 220 -11.11 -12.14 -11.14
CA LEU A 220 -12.32 -11.64 -11.79
C LEU A 220 -12.72 -10.24 -11.27
N LEU A 221 -12.45 -9.93 -9.99
CA LEU A 221 -12.61 -8.59 -9.43
C LEU A 221 -11.47 -7.62 -9.87
N LEU A 222 -10.29 -8.15 -10.24
CA LEU A 222 -9.17 -7.35 -10.78
C LEU A 222 -9.24 -7.20 -12.31
N ASN A 223 -10.03 -8.03 -13.01
CA ASN A 223 -10.33 -7.87 -14.43
C ASN A 223 -11.53 -6.97 -14.70
N GLU A 224 -12.35 -6.67 -13.68
CA GLU A 224 -13.26 -5.54 -13.72
C GLU A 224 -12.50 -4.34 -13.14
N THR A 225 -12.07 -3.43 -14.03
CA THR A 225 -11.52 -2.14 -13.61
C THR A 225 -12.42 -1.57 -12.52
N PRO A 226 -11.89 -1.21 -11.34
CA PRO A 226 -12.70 -0.84 -10.19
C PRO A 226 -13.34 0.54 -10.39
N PHE A 227 -14.32 0.59 -11.26
CA PHE A 227 -15.17 1.74 -11.45
C PHE A 227 -16.31 1.69 -10.45
N ILE A 228 -16.36 2.68 -9.58
CA ILE A 228 -17.44 2.85 -8.62
C ILE A 228 -18.36 3.97 -9.12
N LYS A 229 -19.64 3.65 -9.38
CA LYS A 229 -20.62 4.68 -9.72
C LYS A 229 -21.03 5.45 -8.47
N MET A 230 -20.82 6.77 -8.48
CA MET A 230 -21.12 7.68 -7.39
C MET A 230 -21.95 8.87 -7.90
N GLY A 231 -23.28 8.78 -7.82
CA GLY A 231 -24.19 9.83 -8.28
C GLY A 231 -23.99 10.15 -9.78
N ASN A 232 -23.54 11.38 -10.05
CA ASN A 232 -23.27 11.86 -11.42
C ASN A 232 -21.83 11.59 -11.91
N ALA A 233 -21.09 10.75 -11.21
CA ALA A 233 -19.74 10.43 -11.58
C ALA A 233 -19.45 8.93 -11.54
N THR A 234 -18.39 8.54 -12.24
CA THR A 234 -17.78 7.22 -12.14
C THR A 234 -16.35 7.42 -11.66
N VAL A 235 -16.01 6.82 -10.54
CA VAL A 235 -14.68 6.94 -9.91
C VAL A 235 -13.89 5.68 -10.20
N TYR A 236 -12.74 5.86 -10.82
CA TYR A 236 -11.73 4.81 -10.95
C TYR A 236 -10.79 4.87 -9.75
N TYR A 237 -10.57 3.71 -9.17
CA TYR A 237 -9.77 3.49 -7.99
C TYR A 237 -8.50 2.71 -8.34
N PRO A 238 -7.32 3.34 -8.35
CA PRO A 238 -6.09 2.62 -8.67
C PRO A 238 -5.80 1.55 -7.61
N GLU A 239 -5.27 0.42 -8.04
CA GLU A 239 -4.91 -0.69 -7.15
C GLU A 239 -4.04 -0.25 -5.97
N GLN A 240 -3.11 0.68 -6.22
CA GLN A 240 -2.21 1.25 -5.22
C GLN A 240 -2.95 2.02 -4.11
N ALA A 241 -4.17 2.50 -4.38
CA ALA A 241 -4.99 3.22 -3.41
C ALA A 241 -5.87 2.28 -2.58
N GLN A 242 -6.13 1.07 -3.06
CA GLN A 242 -6.95 0.08 -2.36
C GLN A 242 -6.26 -0.39 -1.07
N GLY A 243 -6.88 -0.07 0.07
CA GLY A 243 -6.37 -0.41 1.40
C GLY A 243 -5.12 0.36 1.81
N SER A 244 -4.73 1.40 1.08
CA SER A 244 -3.64 2.30 1.44
C SER A 244 -4.11 3.33 2.48
N THR A 245 -3.22 3.71 3.39
CA THR A 245 -3.43 4.82 4.32
C THR A 245 -2.91 6.16 3.78
N ARG A 246 -2.36 6.17 2.57
CA ARG A 246 -1.86 7.39 1.92
C ARG A 246 -2.99 8.20 1.34
N GLU A 247 -2.80 9.52 1.30
CA GLU A 247 -3.65 10.42 0.53
C GLU A 247 -3.25 10.34 -0.94
N TYR A 248 -4.25 10.31 -1.83
CA TYR A 248 -4.05 10.27 -3.27
C TYR A 248 -4.61 11.52 -3.91
N PRO A 249 -3.95 12.04 -4.96
CA PRO A 249 -4.52 13.09 -5.80
C PRO A 249 -5.84 12.61 -6.42
N ILE A 250 -6.76 13.54 -6.66
CA ILE A 250 -7.97 13.28 -7.44
C ILE A 250 -7.90 14.08 -8.72
N ILE A 251 -8.06 13.40 -9.85
CA ILE A 251 -8.17 14.01 -11.17
C ILE A 251 -9.62 13.90 -11.60
N TYR A 252 -10.32 15.01 -11.65
CA TYR A 252 -11.67 15.10 -12.19
C TYR A 252 -11.62 15.27 -13.69
N VAL A 253 -12.35 14.43 -14.41
CA VAL A 253 -12.46 14.48 -15.88
C VAL A 253 -13.90 14.84 -16.22
N GLN A 254 -14.15 16.06 -16.68
CA GLN A 254 -15.48 16.56 -17.03
C GLN A 254 -15.66 16.59 -18.55
N GLY A 255 -16.71 15.95 -19.04
CA GLY A 255 -17.07 15.93 -20.45
C GLY A 255 -17.78 14.65 -20.86
N GLU A 256 -18.20 14.60 -22.13
CA GLU A 256 -18.79 13.40 -22.71
C GLU A 256 -17.69 12.37 -22.99
N ILE A 257 -17.64 11.34 -22.16
CA ILE A 257 -16.75 10.18 -22.29
C ILE A 257 -17.57 8.91 -22.11
N ASN A 258 -17.57 8.05 -23.12
CA ASN A 258 -18.19 6.73 -23.02
C ASN A 258 -17.32 5.76 -22.20
N GLU A 259 -17.89 4.60 -21.82
CA GLU A 259 -17.20 3.61 -20.97
C GLU A 259 -15.89 3.09 -21.61
N GLN A 260 -15.84 2.93 -22.92
CA GLN A 260 -14.64 2.48 -23.65
C GLN A 260 -13.52 3.53 -23.58
N GLN A 261 -13.87 4.80 -23.72
CA GLN A 261 -12.92 5.92 -23.61
C GLN A 261 -12.43 6.09 -22.17
N GLN A 262 -13.30 5.90 -21.15
CA GLN A 262 -12.91 5.87 -19.75
C GLN A 262 -11.88 4.76 -19.50
N GLN A 263 -12.14 3.56 -20.02
CA GLN A 263 -11.22 2.42 -19.91
C GLN A 263 -9.88 2.70 -20.59
N THR A 264 -9.90 3.30 -21.77
CA THR A 264 -8.67 3.67 -22.51
C THR A 264 -7.83 4.66 -21.72
N LEU A 265 -8.46 5.71 -21.15
CA LEU A 265 -7.78 6.67 -20.29
C LEU A 265 -7.17 6.03 -19.05
N VAL A 266 -7.91 5.14 -18.40
CA VAL A 266 -7.42 4.40 -17.24
C VAL A 266 -6.22 3.54 -17.62
N ASN A 267 -6.27 2.81 -18.71
CA ASN A 267 -5.15 1.96 -19.14
C ASN A 267 -3.90 2.80 -19.43
N GLN A 268 -4.03 3.92 -20.14
CA GLN A 268 -2.91 4.84 -20.39
C GLN A 268 -2.36 5.44 -19.10
N PHE A 269 -3.24 5.78 -18.16
CA PHE A 269 -2.83 6.29 -16.86
C PHE A 269 -2.05 5.24 -16.05
N HIS A 270 -2.50 3.97 -16.10
CA HIS A 270 -1.77 2.84 -15.52
C HIS A 270 -0.38 2.69 -16.09
N GLU A 271 -0.24 2.68 -17.41
CA GLU A 271 1.07 2.62 -18.06
C GLU A 271 1.98 3.77 -17.60
N MET A 272 1.43 4.97 -17.46
CA MET A 272 2.20 6.12 -16.96
C MET A 272 2.62 5.97 -15.50
N VAL A 273 1.79 5.36 -14.67
CA VAL A 273 2.12 5.06 -13.26
C VAL A 273 3.17 3.96 -13.18
N ASP A 274 3.01 2.89 -13.95
CA ASP A 274 3.92 1.75 -13.99
C ASP A 274 5.31 2.14 -14.52
N ASP A 275 5.35 3.05 -15.51
CA ASP A 275 6.59 3.62 -16.05
C ASP A 275 7.20 4.70 -15.14
N ASN A 276 6.62 4.96 -13.96
CA ASN A 276 7.03 6.05 -13.05
C ASN A 276 6.99 7.46 -13.69
N ARG A 277 6.16 7.66 -14.72
CA ARG A 277 5.96 8.97 -15.37
C ARG A 277 4.98 9.85 -14.62
N THR A 278 4.15 9.28 -13.76
CA THR A 278 3.20 9.99 -12.91
C THR A 278 2.95 9.25 -11.59
N TRP A 279 2.35 9.94 -10.63
CA TRP A 279 1.92 9.37 -9.36
C TRP A 279 0.54 8.71 -9.51
N PRO A 280 0.25 7.65 -8.75
CA PRO A 280 -1.10 7.09 -8.69
C PRO A 280 -2.10 8.16 -8.22
N ALA A 281 -3.24 8.26 -8.87
CA ALA A 281 -4.32 9.17 -8.53
C ALA A 281 -5.69 8.51 -8.77
N LEU A 282 -6.72 8.98 -8.08
CA LEU A 282 -8.09 8.62 -8.41
C LEU A 282 -8.52 9.39 -9.66
N LEU A 283 -9.12 8.70 -10.64
CA LEU A 283 -9.73 9.35 -11.79
C LEU A 283 -11.25 9.40 -11.60
N CYS A 284 -11.81 10.59 -11.64
CA CYS A 284 -13.21 10.82 -11.40
C CYS A 284 -13.87 11.39 -12.65
N PHE A 285 -14.60 10.55 -13.40
CA PHE A 285 -15.29 10.93 -14.61
C PHE A 285 -16.66 11.53 -14.28
N VAL A 286 -16.83 12.82 -14.51
CA VAL A 286 -18.02 13.59 -14.19
C VAL A 286 -18.87 13.83 -15.43
N LYS A 287 -20.18 13.57 -15.35
CA LYS A 287 -21.10 13.81 -16.47
C LYS A 287 -21.16 15.29 -16.83
N THR A 288 -21.27 15.56 -18.14
CA THR A 288 -21.24 16.91 -18.74
C THR A 288 -22.20 17.91 -18.08
N ASN A 289 -23.40 17.50 -17.75
CA ASN A 289 -24.44 18.38 -17.22
C ASN A 289 -24.54 18.38 -15.68
N ALA A 290 -23.52 17.88 -14.99
CA ALA A 290 -23.49 17.86 -13.53
C ALA A 290 -22.89 19.14 -12.97
N ASP A 291 -23.48 19.67 -11.91
CA ASP A 291 -22.84 20.70 -11.09
C ASP A 291 -21.54 20.13 -10.52
N LEU A 292 -20.40 20.68 -10.97
CA LEU A 292 -19.08 20.18 -10.65
C LEU A 292 -18.78 20.35 -9.15
N SER A 293 -19.15 21.48 -8.56
CA SER A 293 -18.91 21.77 -7.13
C SER A 293 -19.71 20.83 -6.21
N ALA A 294 -20.99 20.66 -6.50
CA ALA A 294 -21.87 19.74 -5.78
C ALA A 294 -21.39 18.29 -5.93
N THR A 295 -20.95 17.91 -7.15
CA THR A 295 -20.43 16.58 -7.44
C THR A 295 -19.15 16.30 -6.69
N ILE A 296 -18.18 17.23 -6.65
CA ILE A 296 -16.94 17.13 -5.89
C ILE A 296 -17.25 16.94 -4.42
N SER A 297 -18.10 17.80 -3.84
CA SER A 297 -18.49 17.73 -2.43
C SER A 297 -19.14 16.40 -2.07
N TYR A 298 -19.99 15.87 -2.94
CA TYR A 298 -20.62 14.57 -2.76
C TYR A 298 -19.59 13.43 -2.80
N ILE A 299 -18.72 13.40 -3.83
CA ILE A 299 -17.72 12.36 -4.01
C ILE A 299 -16.76 12.33 -2.84
N GLU A 300 -16.23 13.47 -2.43
CA GLU A 300 -15.28 13.54 -1.32
C GLU A 300 -15.88 13.13 0.02
N LYS A 301 -17.18 13.39 0.23
CA LYS A 301 -17.91 12.88 1.38
C LYS A 301 -18.00 11.35 1.34
N GLN A 302 -18.24 10.74 0.18
CA GLN A 302 -18.30 9.29 0.03
C GLN A 302 -16.88 8.67 0.14
N LEU A 303 -15.86 9.39 -0.34
CA LEU A 303 -14.46 8.99 -0.25
C LEU A 303 -13.81 9.34 1.10
N SER A 304 -14.56 9.80 2.09
CA SER A 304 -14.02 10.20 3.41
C SER A 304 -13.35 9.03 4.16
N GLU A 305 -13.73 7.80 3.86
CA GLU A 305 -13.05 6.59 4.34
C GLU A 305 -11.80 6.25 3.52
N ILE A 306 -11.66 6.87 2.36
CA ILE A 306 -10.56 6.74 1.43
C ILE A 306 -9.82 8.06 1.50
N ARG A 307 -8.62 8.06 2.04
CA ARG A 307 -7.84 9.28 2.20
C ARG A 307 -7.54 9.92 0.84
N SER A 308 -8.36 10.87 0.43
CA SER A 308 -8.12 11.71 -0.74
C SER A 308 -7.52 13.05 -0.30
N SER A 309 -6.52 13.52 -1.01
CA SER A 309 -5.94 14.82 -0.70
C SER A 309 -6.76 15.93 -1.32
N GLN A 310 -7.50 16.65 -0.49
CA GLN A 310 -8.21 17.87 -0.92
C GLN A 310 -7.28 18.95 -1.47
N ARG A 311 -5.98 18.86 -1.15
CA ARG A 311 -4.95 19.81 -1.61
C ARG A 311 -4.37 19.44 -2.98
N MET A 312 -4.62 18.24 -3.49
CA MET A 312 -4.09 17.75 -4.75
C MET A 312 -5.24 17.39 -5.70
N ARG A 313 -5.99 18.39 -6.14
CA ARG A 313 -7.06 18.25 -7.12
C ARG A 313 -6.62 18.78 -8.47
N ALA A 314 -6.82 18.00 -9.52
CA ALA A 314 -6.65 18.46 -10.89
C ALA A 314 -7.97 18.29 -11.65
N LEU A 315 -8.20 19.15 -12.63
CA LEU A 315 -9.35 19.11 -13.51
C LEU A 315 -8.90 18.92 -14.96
N ILE A 316 -9.48 17.95 -15.64
CA ILE A 316 -9.40 17.80 -17.11
C ILE A 316 -10.78 18.12 -17.66
N THR A 317 -10.87 19.14 -18.51
CA THR A 317 -12.12 19.49 -19.19
C THR A 317 -12.02 19.19 -20.68
N LEU A 318 -13.09 18.66 -21.23
CA LEU A 318 -13.17 18.24 -22.62
C LEU A 318 -14.13 19.16 -23.39
N LYS A 319 -13.69 19.61 -24.57
CA LYS A 319 -14.51 20.36 -25.55
C LYS A 319 -15.42 21.44 -24.92
N ASP A 320 -16.72 21.17 -24.90
CA ASP A 320 -17.74 22.15 -24.53
C ASP A 320 -17.74 22.59 -23.05
N ASN A 321 -17.07 21.82 -22.19
CA ASN A 321 -16.98 22.12 -20.76
C ASN A 321 -15.76 22.98 -20.34
N ILE A 322 -14.93 23.41 -21.31
CA ILE A 322 -13.71 24.18 -21.01
C ILE A 322 -14.03 25.48 -20.29
N LYS A 323 -15.09 26.18 -20.74
CA LYS A 323 -15.49 27.47 -20.13
C LYS A 323 -15.93 27.27 -18.68
N GLU A 324 -16.78 26.30 -18.41
CA GLU A 324 -17.26 25.97 -17.06
C GLU A 324 -16.11 25.53 -16.14
N GLY A 325 -15.17 24.75 -16.65
CA GLY A 325 -13.99 24.35 -15.89
C GLY A 325 -13.09 25.52 -15.49
N ILE A 326 -12.88 26.48 -16.40
CA ILE A 326 -12.11 27.70 -16.12
C ILE A 326 -12.85 28.55 -15.08
N GLU A 327 -14.17 28.71 -15.19
CA GLU A 327 -14.96 29.45 -14.23
C GLU A 327 -14.97 28.79 -12.83
N ALA A 328 -15.02 27.47 -12.74
CA ALA A 328 -14.96 26.73 -11.47
C ALA A 328 -13.64 26.96 -10.72
N ILE A 329 -12.52 27.07 -11.45
CA ILE A 329 -11.23 27.40 -10.86
C ILE A 329 -11.18 28.82 -10.34
N GLN A 330 -11.69 29.77 -11.14
CA GLN A 330 -11.61 31.19 -10.79
C GLN A 330 -12.51 31.56 -9.61
N ARG A 331 -13.68 30.92 -9.46
CA ARG A 331 -14.66 31.24 -8.43
C ARG A 331 -14.38 30.62 -7.08
N GLU A 332 -13.91 29.38 -7.04
CA GLU A 332 -13.94 28.57 -5.81
C GLU A 332 -12.56 28.07 -5.36
N ASN A 333 -11.50 28.32 -6.14
CA ASN A 333 -10.14 27.84 -5.83
C ASN A 333 -10.06 26.32 -5.55
N LEU A 334 -10.91 25.55 -6.25
CA LEU A 334 -11.15 24.12 -5.97
C LEU A 334 -10.03 23.21 -6.48
N PHE A 335 -9.22 23.68 -7.41
CA PHE A 335 -8.24 22.85 -8.12
C PHE A 335 -6.84 23.48 -8.09
N THR A 336 -5.83 22.62 -8.00
CA THR A 336 -4.41 23.02 -8.09
C THR A 336 -3.89 23.04 -9.53
N GLY A 337 -4.62 22.44 -10.48
CA GLY A 337 -4.25 22.43 -11.90
C GLY A 337 -5.43 22.12 -12.82
N ILE A 338 -5.35 22.59 -14.06
CA ILE A 338 -6.32 22.31 -15.11
C ILE A 338 -5.64 21.90 -16.43
N VAL A 339 -6.24 20.97 -17.13
CA VAL A 339 -5.90 20.60 -18.51
C VAL A 339 -7.16 20.71 -19.36
N CYS A 340 -7.09 21.49 -20.42
CA CYS A 340 -8.18 21.65 -21.39
C CYS A 340 -7.85 20.86 -22.66
N VAL A 341 -8.73 19.93 -23.05
CA VAL A 341 -8.56 19.07 -24.23
C VAL A 341 -9.63 19.42 -25.28
N ASN A 342 -9.20 19.95 -26.44
CA ASN A 342 -10.12 20.44 -27.47
C ASN A 342 -10.65 19.36 -28.41
N THR A 343 -9.93 18.26 -28.60
CA THR A 343 -10.32 17.17 -29.50
C THR A 343 -9.99 15.82 -28.86
N ILE A 344 -10.97 14.94 -28.86
CA ILE A 344 -10.75 13.52 -28.70
C ILE A 344 -10.66 12.99 -30.12
N GLY A 345 -9.54 12.42 -30.55
CA GLY A 345 -9.36 11.84 -31.88
C GLY A 345 -10.37 10.72 -32.14
N ASP A 346 -10.65 10.46 -33.43
CA ASP A 346 -11.45 9.30 -33.88
C ASP A 346 -10.77 7.99 -33.39
N GLU A 347 -11.53 6.91 -33.35
CA GLU A 347 -11.21 5.61 -32.75
C GLU A 347 -9.84 4.98 -33.13
N SER A 348 -9.13 5.52 -34.12
CA SER A 348 -7.81 5.06 -34.56
C SER A 348 -6.63 5.82 -33.93
N ASP A 349 -6.87 7.00 -33.36
CA ASP A 349 -5.81 7.78 -32.70
C ASP A 349 -5.96 7.66 -31.17
N ALA A 350 -5.05 6.96 -30.54
CA ALA A 350 -4.85 7.01 -29.11
C ALA A 350 -4.95 8.47 -28.64
N LEU A 351 -5.69 8.71 -27.55
CA LEU A 351 -5.77 10.02 -26.88
C LEU A 351 -4.36 10.58 -26.73
N ASN A 352 -3.93 11.32 -27.76
CA ASN A 352 -2.62 11.93 -27.79
C ASN A 352 -2.71 13.17 -26.88
N PHE A 353 -2.26 13.01 -25.64
CA PHE A 353 -1.97 14.11 -24.73
C PHE A 353 -0.78 14.96 -25.27
N THR A 354 -0.64 15.10 -26.59
CA THR A 354 0.28 16.05 -27.17
C THR A 354 -0.32 17.43 -27.07
N THR A 355 -0.05 18.06 -25.95
CA THR A 355 -0.53 19.32 -25.81
C THR A 355 0.26 20.32 -25.07
N ARG A 356 0.18 21.49 -25.39
CA ARG A 356 0.73 22.66 -24.74
C ARG A 356 0.29 22.73 -23.26
N VAL A 357 0.82 21.82 -22.45
CA VAL A 357 0.75 21.92 -20.99
C VAL A 357 1.70 23.03 -20.61
N LYS A 358 1.19 24.19 -20.20
CA LYS A 358 1.97 25.06 -19.34
C LYS A 358 2.27 24.24 -18.09
N ARG A 359 3.55 24.02 -17.80
CA ARG A 359 4.06 23.21 -16.72
C ARG A 359 3.22 23.40 -15.46
N ILE A 360 2.57 22.33 -15.01
CA ILE A 360 1.97 22.24 -13.70
C ILE A 360 3.09 21.77 -12.79
N TRP A 361 3.52 22.60 -11.86
CA TRP A 361 4.40 22.20 -10.77
C TRP A 361 3.51 21.67 -9.66
N PHE A 362 3.74 20.40 -9.25
CA PHE A 362 3.19 19.83 -8.04
C PHE A 362 4.11 20.14 -6.86
#